data_0a28226b56d83990bb6518cd84d20e87
#
_entry.id   0a28226b56d83990bb6518cd84d20e87
#
_cell.length_a   1.000
_cell.length_b   1.000
_cell.length_c   1.000
_cell.angle_alpha   90.00
_cell.angle_beta   90.00
_cell.angle_gamma   90.00
#
_symmetry.space_group_name_H-M   'P 1'
#
loop_
_entity.id
_entity.type
_entity.pdbx_description
1 polymer ?
#
loop_
_entity_poly.entity_id
_entity_poly.type
_entity_poly.pdbx_seq_one_letter_code
_entity_poly.pdbx_strand_id
1 'polypeptide(L)'
;MNKWSILSLVLLFQVFHFNLNAQNRLKVAVFAPIYLDSAFNGDDYKLGINNLPKYMLPGQDFYNGVMMAVDSLQAAGTDLEVLFYDSKGKESLNSIVRKSEFEGTNLIIAAFNNRSDVKLLADVALRKRIPLISSTYANDGGVTNNPYLVMLNTSLKTHVEQIYKYLQKNITTNNVIYAKRNGQLEDLIQYYFTETAKANPYPELKYKTIELPDNMNAQSIVGSLDSNLVNTVICGSLNEAFSVKLVKALAANKSYDCSAMGMPTWDGLKDLDNYDCRGVNLMFSTPYNFVRSQSTAQKICNAYKSTFYGRASDMFFKGYESMFHFSSLLIEHPEDIMQHLSDKDYKVFNDFIIEPYKPSADAPEQYLENKKLYFIKKLNGAYK
;
A
#
# COMPACT_ATOMS: atom_id res chain seq x y z
N MET A 1 33.60 -54.30 31.83
CA MET A 1 33.66 -52.90 31.35
C MET A 1 34.13 -52.03 32.51
N ASN A 2 35.29 -51.42 32.37
CA ASN A 2 35.90 -50.63 33.46
C ASN A 2 35.12 -49.29 33.62
N LYS A 3 34.91 -48.88 34.90
CA LYS A 3 34.22 -47.61 35.22
C LYS A 3 34.72 -46.40 34.45
N TRP A 4 35.94 -46.40 34.02
CA TRP A 4 36.59 -45.36 33.19
C TRP A 4 36.07 -45.35 31.74
N SER A 5 35.70 -46.51 31.18
CA SER A 5 35.12 -46.59 29.81
C SER A 5 33.71 -46.07 29.75
N ILE A 6 32.92 -46.18 30.85
CA ILE A 6 31.55 -45.62 30.95
C ILE A 6 31.62 -44.09 31.10
N LEU A 7 32.61 -43.58 31.88
CA LEU A 7 32.78 -42.11 32.04
C LEU A 7 33.19 -41.43 30.74
N SER A 8 34.07 -42.07 29.92
CA SER A 8 34.45 -41.56 28.60
C SER A 8 33.31 -41.58 27.61
N LEU A 9 32.40 -42.56 27.66
CA LEU A 9 31.25 -42.65 26.79
C LEU A 9 30.18 -41.57 27.12
N VAL A 10 29.97 -41.27 28.41
CA VAL A 10 29.07 -40.22 28.88
C VAL A 10 29.62 -38.83 28.52
N LEU A 11 30.92 -38.60 28.62
CA LEU A 11 31.53 -37.33 28.18
C LEU A 11 31.46 -37.15 26.66
N LEU A 12 31.64 -38.20 25.86
CA LEU A 12 31.44 -38.13 24.40
C LEU A 12 29.99 -37.85 24.01
N PHE A 13 29.01 -38.37 24.76
CA PHE A 13 27.59 -38.09 24.53
C PHE A 13 27.21 -36.65 24.92
N GLN A 14 27.85 -36.05 25.92
CA GLN A 14 27.61 -34.64 26.28
C GLN A 14 28.22 -33.65 25.28
N VAL A 15 29.31 -33.99 24.59
CA VAL A 15 29.91 -33.15 23.56
C VAL A 15 29.08 -33.15 22.26
N PHE A 16 28.32 -34.22 21.98
CA PHE A 16 27.45 -34.29 20.80
C PHE A 16 26.11 -33.52 20.94
N HIS A 17 25.73 -33.13 22.16
CA HIS A 17 24.49 -32.36 22.37
C HIS A 17 24.68 -30.84 22.41
N PHE A 18 25.91 -30.32 22.24
CA PHE A 18 26.19 -28.88 22.16
C PHE A 18 26.38 -28.33 20.73
N ASN A 19 25.95 -29.05 19.69
CA ASN A 19 25.56 -28.39 18.47
C ASN A 19 24.15 -27.85 18.67
N LEU A 20 23.93 -26.95 19.60
CA LEU A 20 22.94 -25.91 19.50
C LEU A 20 23.29 -25.17 18.22
N ASN A 21 22.60 -25.52 17.11
CA ASN A 21 22.51 -24.63 16.01
C ASN A 21 22.12 -23.30 16.64
N ALA A 22 23.01 -22.35 16.68
CA ALA A 22 22.68 -20.96 16.78
C ALA A 22 21.92 -20.69 15.49
N GLN A 23 20.64 -21.03 15.49
CA GLN A 23 19.72 -20.70 14.40
C GLN A 23 19.84 -19.20 14.30
N ASN A 24 20.47 -18.71 13.22
CA ASN A 24 20.64 -17.29 13.03
C ASN A 24 19.27 -16.66 13.15
N ARG A 25 19.07 -15.85 14.18
CA ARG A 25 17.82 -15.17 14.46
C ARG A 25 17.41 -14.40 13.22
N LEU A 26 16.18 -14.65 12.72
CA LEU A 26 15.69 -13.95 11.54
C LEU A 26 15.61 -12.45 11.82
N LYS A 27 16.08 -11.65 10.87
CA LYS A 27 16.27 -10.22 11.03
C LYS A 27 15.42 -9.43 10.02
N VAL A 28 14.61 -8.51 10.53
CA VAL A 28 13.78 -7.60 9.74
C VAL A 28 14.25 -6.17 9.94
N ALA A 29 14.60 -5.49 8.85
CA ALA A 29 14.91 -4.07 8.86
C ALA A 29 13.71 -3.24 8.42
N VAL A 30 13.28 -2.28 9.23
CA VAL A 30 12.15 -1.42 8.94
C VAL A 30 12.60 0.02 8.76
N PHE A 31 12.14 0.68 7.69
CA PHE A 31 12.44 2.08 7.38
C PHE A 31 11.16 2.91 7.31
N ALA A 32 11.12 4.03 8.01
CA ALA A 32 10.02 4.99 7.91
C ALA A 32 10.50 6.44 8.08
N PRO A 33 9.80 7.42 7.45
CA PRO A 33 10.18 8.84 7.54
C PRO A 33 9.60 9.46 8.82
N ILE A 34 10.27 9.26 9.97
CA ILE A 34 9.82 9.75 11.28
C ILE A 34 10.28 11.19 11.52
N TYR A 35 11.45 11.60 10.99
CA TYR A 35 12.03 12.93 11.18
C TYR A 35 12.41 13.23 12.65
N LEU A 36 12.94 12.26 13.37
CA LEU A 36 13.30 12.42 14.79
C LEU A 36 14.22 13.61 15.03
N ASP A 37 15.23 13.82 14.20
CA ASP A 37 16.14 14.96 14.30
C ASP A 37 15.49 16.31 14.07
N SER A 38 14.31 16.35 13.46
CA SER A 38 13.50 17.58 13.33
C SER A 38 12.72 17.89 14.59
N ALA A 39 12.40 16.88 15.40
CA ALA A 39 11.62 17.00 16.64
C ALA A 39 12.50 17.10 17.89
N PHE A 40 13.70 16.50 17.87
CA PHE A 40 14.57 16.40 19.04
C PHE A 40 15.94 17.02 18.79
N ASN A 41 16.58 17.46 19.87
CA ASN A 41 17.99 17.83 19.96
C ASN A 41 18.60 17.01 21.12
N GLY A 42 19.20 15.87 20.78
CA GLY A 42 19.46 14.83 21.80
C GLY A 42 18.14 14.32 22.36
N ASP A 43 17.98 14.34 23.68
CA ASP A 43 16.76 13.92 24.37
C ASP A 43 15.72 15.05 24.51
N ASP A 44 16.09 16.29 24.16
CA ASP A 44 15.24 17.46 24.32
C ASP A 44 14.26 17.63 23.15
N TYR A 45 12.95 17.56 23.44
CA TYR A 45 11.90 17.86 22.45
C TYR A 45 11.81 19.38 22.20
N LYS A 46 12.06 19.80 20.94
CA LYS A 46 12.21 21.22 20.58
C LYS A 46 11.01 21.88 19.92
N LEU A 47 9.95 21.13 19.61
CA LEU A 47 8.81 21.64 18.86
C LEU A 47 7.69 22.25 19.74
N GLY A 48 7.89 22.24 21.06
CA GLY A 48 6.91 22.76 22.02
C GLY A 48 5.77 21.78 22.32
N ILE A 49 5.09 21.98 23.43
CA ILE A 49 4.00 21.12 23.91
C ILE A 49 2.86 21.12 22.87
N ASN A 50 2.36 19.96 22.52
CA ASN A 50 1.24 19.74 21.59
C ASN A 50 1.49 20.14 20.12
N ASN A 51 2.72 20.31 19.67
CA ASN A 51 3.02 20.75 18.31
C ASN A 51 3.80 19.69 17.52
N LEU A 52 3.15 18.59 17.15
CA LEU A 52 3.75 17.63 16.23
C LEU A 52 3.37 18.00 14.79
N PRO A 53 4.34 18.33 13.92
CA PRO A 53 4.09 18.68 12.52
C PRO A 53 3.37 17.57 11.76
N LYS A 54 2.39 17.93 10.93
CA LYS A 54 1.55 16.97 10.19
C LYS A 54 2.36 16.04 9.28
N TYR A 55 3.51 16.50 8.76
CA TYR A 55 4.36 15.67 7.88
C TYR A 55 5.06 14.51 8.60
N MET A 56 5.16 14.56 9.94
CA MET A 56 5.75 13.50 10.76
C MET A 56 4.74 12.40 11.09
N LEU A 57 3.44 12.74 11.17
CA LEU A 57 2.39 11.81 11.59
C LEU A 57 2.36 10.50 10.80
N PRO A 58 2.49 10.49 9.45
CA PRO A 58 2.45 9.24 8.69
C PRO A 58 3.57 8.26 9.07
N GLY A 59 4.80 8.75 9.25
CA GLY A 59 5.94 7.91 9.65
C GLY A 59 5.81 7.39 11.08
N GLN A 60 5.36 8.26 12.00
CA GLN A 60 5.12 7.88 13.39
C GLN A 60 4.00 6.85 13.52
N ASP A 61 2.88 7.04 12.83
CA ASP A 61 1.78 6.08 12.85
C ASP A 61 2.19 4.73 12.26
N PHE A 62 2.96 4.75 11.18
CA PHE A 62 3.53 3.52 10.62
C PHE A 62 4.42 2.79 11.63
N TYR A 63 5.30 3.53 12.32
CA TYR A 63 6.14 2.99 13.40
C TYR A 63 5.30 2.37 14.52
N ASN A 64 4.27 3.07 15.00
CA ASN A 64 3.39 2.55 16.03
C ASN A 64 2.70 1.23 15.60
N GLY A 65 2.31 1.13 14.33
CA GLY A 65 1.77 -0.09 13.76
C GLY A 65 2.77 -1.24 13.76
N VAL A 66 3.99 -0.97 13.31
CA VAL A 66 5.09 -1.94 13.31
C VAL A 66 5.36 -2.45 14.73
N MET A 67 5.49 -1.55 15.71
CA MET A 67 5.79 -1.95 17.08
C MET A 67 4.68 -2.80 17.72
N MET A 68 3.41 -2.46 17.50
CA MET A 68 2.30 -3.30 17.97
C MET A 68 2.25 -4.67 17.27
N ALA A 69 2.69 -4.77 16.02
CA ALA A 69 2.84 -6.06 15.35
C ALA A 69 3.99 -6.89 15.94
N VAL A 70 5.11 -6.24 16.27
CA VAL A 70 6.25 -6.87 16.97
C VAL A 70 5.79 -7.44 18.31
N ASP A 71 5.06 -6.66 19.12
CA ASP A 71 4.49 -7.12 20.38
C ASP A 71 3.58 -8.35 20.19
N SER A 72 2.78 -8.34 19.12
CA SER A 72 1.88 -9.45 18.78
C SER A 72 2.65 -10.72 18.38
N LEU A 73 3.73 -10.57 17.60
CA LEU A 73 4.61 -11.68 17.21
C LEU A 73 5.35 -12.24 18.42
N GLN A 74 5.89 -11.39 19.29
CA GLN A 74 6.55 -11.82 20.53
C GLN A 74 5.59 -12.55 21.47
N ALA A 75 4.35 -12.07 21.61
CA ALA A 75 3.33 -12.75 22.38
C ALA A 75 2.95 -14.13 21.81
N ALA A 76 3.13 -14.32 20.50
CA ALA A 76 2.98 -15.62 19.84
C ALA A 76 4.23 -16.52 19.98
N GLY A 77 5.28 -16.08 20.70
CA GLY A 77 6.50 -16.85 20.96
C GLY A 77 7.53 -16.81 19.84
N THR A 78 7.46 -15.83 18.92
CA THR A 78 8.43 -15.70 17.83
C THR A 78 9.72 -15.04 18.29
N ASP A 79 10.88 -15.55 17.84
CA ASP A 79 12.20 -14.96 18.06
C ASP A 79 12.67 -14.25 16.79
N LEU A 80 12.42 -12.92 16.74
CA LEU A 80 12.71 -12.08 15.60
C LEU A 80 13.56 -10.87 16.04
N GLU A 81 14.63 -10.58 15.32
CA GLU A 81 15.40 -9.34 15.50
C GLU A 81 14.81 -8.26 14.58
N VAL A 82 14.34 -7.15 15.15
CA VAL A 82 13.75 -6.04 14.40
C VAL A 82 14.61 -4.80 14.57
N LEU A 83 15.16 -4.30 13.46
CA LEU A 83 15.92 -3.07 13.38
C LEU A 83 15.02 -1.99 12.78
N PHE A 84 14.81 -0.89 13.50
CA PHE A 84 14.01 0.22 13.01
C PHE A 84 14.87 1.45 12.73
N TYR A 85 14.74 2.02 11.52
CA TYR A 85 15.52 3.17 11.07
C TYR A 85 14.63 4.34 10.63
N ASP A 86 14.95 5.55 11.11
CA ASP A 86 14.38 6.78 10.57
C ASP A 86 15.02 7.11 9.21
N SER A 87 14.26 6.96 8.13
CA SER A 87 14.74 7.27 6.78
C SER A 87 14.99 8.76 6.52
N LYS A 88 14.63 9.63 7.48
CA LYS A 88 14.83 11.10 7.45
C LYS A 88 15.66 11.64 8.60
N GLY A 89 16.36 10.74 9.29
CA GLY A 89 17.35 11.10 10.30
C GLY A 89 18.62 11.72 9.69
N LYS A 90 19.53 12.18 10.55
CA LYS A 90 20.83 12.74 10.14
C LYS A 90 21.71 11.70 9.44
N GLU A 91 21.59 10.46 9.82
CA GLU A 91 22.34 9.38 9.21
C GLU A 91 21.73 9.01 7.85
N SER A 92 22.56 8.97 6.81
CA SER A 92 22.09 8.62 5.46
C SER A 92 21.74 7.13 5.37
N LEU A 93 20.75 6.79 4.52
CA LEU A 93 20.40 5.40 4.24
C LEU A 93 21.60 4.59 3.73
N ASN A 94 22.49 5.21 2.93
CA ASN A 94 23.73 4.56 2.48
C ASN A 94 24.67 4.20 3.63
N SER A 95 24.73 4.98 4.70
CA SER A 95 25.50 4.67 5.89
C SER A 95 24.85 3.53 6.67
N ILE A 96 23.54 3.62 6.91
CA ILE A 96 22.76 2.63 7.65
C ILE A 96 22.93 1.22 7.06
N VAL A 97 22.74 1.06 5.75
CA VAL A 97 22.79 -0.25 5.09
C VAL A 97 24.19 -0.87 5.00
N ARG A 98 25.23 -0.12 5.40
CA ARG A 98 26.62 -0.59 5.48
C ARG A 98 27.06 -0.99 6.90
N LYS A 99 26.23 -0.74 7.89
CA LYS A 99 26.54 -1.11 9.28
C LYS A 99 26.56 -2.62 9.45
N SER A 100 27.38 -3.08 10.37
CA SER A 100 27.45 -4.51 10.72
C SER A 100 26.14 -5.04 11.28
N GLU A 101 25.35 -4.21 11.97
CA GLU A 101 24.04 -4.58 12.48
C GLU A 101 23.02 -4.88 11.36
N PHE A 102 23.18 -4.25 10.18
CA PHE A 102 22.35 -4.50 9.00
C PHE A 102 22.72 -5.80 8.28
N GLU A 103 23.89 -6.36 8.54
CA GLU A 103 24.26 -7.66 7.97
C GLU A 103 23.36 -8.78 8.48
N GLY A 104 23.10 -9.77 7.63
CA GLY A 104 22.18 -10.87 7.96
C GLY A 104 20.71 -10.48 7.93
N THR A 105 20.33 -9.27 7.46
CA THR A 105 18.94 -8.91 7.23
C THR A 105 18.30 -9.85 6.22
N ASN A 106 17.12 -10.40 6.56
CA ASN A 106 16.35 -11.34 5.74
C ASN A 106 15.17 -10.68 5.02
N LEU A 107 14.66 -9.57 5.55
CA LEU A 107 13.51 -8.86 5.03
C LEU A 107 13.64 -7.35 5.29
N ILE A 108 13.29 -6.53 4.30
CA ILE A 108 13.18 -5.08 4.45
C ILE A 108 11.70 -4.69 4.29
N ILE A 109 11.16 -3.91 5.25
CA ILE A 109 9.83 -3.31 5.18
C ILE A 109 10.01 -1.79 5.19
N ALA A 110 9.41 -1.07 4.24
CA ALA A 110 9.61 0.36 4.15
C ALA A 110 8.33 1.15 3.88
N ALA A 111 8.17 2.26 4.63
CA ALA A 111 7.27 3.34 4.31
C ALA A 111 8.06 4.44 3.60
N PHE A 112 7.87 4.59 2.30
CA PHE A 112 8.56 5.61 1.52
C PHE A 112 7.72 6.88 1.37
N ASN A 113 8.40 8.01 1.17
CA ASN A 113 7.80 9.29 0.79
C ASN A 113 8.55 10.00 -0.36
N ASN A 114 9.57 9.36 -0.93
CA ASN A 114 10.31 9.88 -2.09
C ASN A 114 10.91 8.75 -2.93
N ARG A 115 11.25 9.07 -4.18
CA ARG A 115 11.73 8.11 -5.20
C ARG A 115 13.17 7.63 -4.95
N SER A 116 14.03 8.49 -4.42
CA SER A 116 15.45 8.17 -4.22
C SER A 116 15.64 7.09 -3.16
N ASP A 117 14.85 7.11 -2.09
CA ASP A 117 14.91 6.10 -1.03
C ASP A 117 14.43 4.73 -1.53
N VAL A 118 13.37 4.70 -2.38
CA VAL A 118 12.92 3.47 -3.04
C VAL A 118 14.05 2.86 -3.83
N LYS A 119 14.67 3.64 -4.73
CA LYS A 119 15.76 3.16 -5.58
C LYS A 119 16.94 2.63 -4.78
N LEU A 120 17.35 3.37 -3.74
CA LEU A 120 18.48 2.98 -2.90
C LEU A 120 18.23 1.63 -2.22
N LEU A 121 17.09 1.49 -1.53
CA LEU A 121 16.79 0.24 -0.81
C LEU A 121 16.47 -0.91 -1.77
N ALA A 122 15.89 -0.64 -2.95
CA ALA A 122 15.71 -1.64 -3.98
C ALA A 122 17.05 -2.18 -4.51
N ASP A 123 18.04 -1.31 -4.73
CA ASP A 123 19.40 -1.73 -5.10
C ASP A 123 20.07 -2.59 -4.00
N VAL A 124 19.81 -2.28 -2.73
CA VAL A 124 20.28 -3.08 -1.60
C VAL A 124 19.60 -4.47 -1.58
N ALA A 125 18.28 -4.50 -1.73
CA ALA A 125 17.48 -5.72 -1.75
C ALA A 125 17.93 -6.66 -2.87
N LEU A 126 18.17 -6.12 -4.08
CA LEU A 126 18.68 -6.87 -5.23
C LEU A 126 20.07 -7.49 -4.95
N ARG A 127 21.02 -6.69 -4.41
CA ARG A 127 22.35 -7.19 -4.09
C ARG A 127 22.38 -8.26 -3.01
N LYS A 128 21.53 -8.10 -1.98
CA LYS A 128 21.44 -9.06 -0.86
C LYS A 128 20.48 -10.23 -1.18
N ARG A 129 19.69 -10.15 -2.25
CA ARG A 129 18.66 -11.13 -2.65
C ARG A 129 17.62 -11.35 -1.55
N ILE A 130 17.15 -10.27 -0.93
CA ILE A 130 16.13 -10.28 0.11
C ILE A 130 14.94 -9.44 -0.31
N PRO A 131 13.69 -9.78 0.09
CA PRO A 131 12.52 -8.99 -0.27
C PRO A 131 12.57 -7.60 0.36
N LEU A 132 12.19 -6.59 -0.42
CA LEU A 132 11.87 -5.23 0.02
C LEU A 132 10.37 -4.99 -0.15
N ILE A 133 9.65 -4.91 0.95
CA ILE A 133 8.21 -4.62 0.96
C ILE A 133 8.01 -3.10 1.02
N SER A 134 7.62 -2.49 -0.10
CA SER A 134 7.23 -1.09 -0.19
C SER A 134 5.75 -0.94 0.21
N SER A 135 5.50 -0.56 1.47
CA SER A 135 4.16 -0.64 2.08
C SER A 135 3.24 0.53 1.73
N THR A 136 3.76 1.71 1.41
CA THR A 136 2.94 2.93 1.38
C THR A 136 3.02 3.72 0.09
N TYR A 137 4.10 3.64 -0.64
CA TYR A 137 4.42 4.51 -1.77
C TYR A 137 4.09 3.85 -3.11
N ALA A 138 3.27 4.51 -3.92
CA ALA A 138 2.80 3.99 -5.22
C ALA A 138 3.77 4.26 -6.40
N ASN A 139 5.01 4.69 -6.12
CA ASN A 139 6.00 4.98 -7.14
C ASN A 139 7.22 4.06 -6.98
N ASP A 140 7.61 3.41 -8.07
CA ASP A 140 8.70 2.45 -8.12
C ASP A 140 10.12 3.05 -8.06
N GLY A 141 10.23 4.38 -8.02
CA GLY A 141 11.54 5.07 -8.03
C GLY A 141 12.30 4.95 -9.34
N GLY A 142 11.71 4.41 -10.40
CA GLY A 142 12.38 4.09 -11.67
C GLY A 142 13.20 2.79 -11.58
N VAL A 143 12.86 1.90 -10.66
CA VAL A 143 13.49 0.59 -10.52
C VAL A 143 13.08 -0.31 -11.67
N THR A 144 14.05 -1.02 -12.23
CA THR A 144 13.88 -1.98 -13.33
C THR A 144 14.61 -3.29 -13.03
N ASN A 145 14.11 -4.40 -13.56
CA ASN A 145 14.74 -5.72 -13.46
C ASN A 145 15.11 -6.14 -12.01
N ASN A 146 14.24 -5.86 -11.06
CA ASN A 146 14.46 -6.17 -9.65
C ASN A 146 13.32 -7.00 -9.07
N PRO A 147 13.43 -8.34 -9.08
CA PRO A 147 12.40 -9.23 -8.57
C PRO A 147 12.23 -9.19 -7.04
N TYR A 148 13.12 -8.51 -6.32
CA TYR A 148 13.07 -8.38 -4.87
C TYR A 148 12.33 -7.13 -4.38
N LEU A 149 12.01 -6.18 -5.27
CA LEU A 149 11.11 -5.07 -4.92
C LEU A 149 9.65 -5.54 -5.00
N VAL A 150 8.92 -5.43 -3.91
CA VAL A 150 7.52 -5.78 -3.77
C VAL A 150 6.71 -4.53 -3.42
N MET A 151 5.91 -4.04 -4.33
CA MET A 151 5.07 -2.85 -4.13
C MET A 151 3.67 -3.25 -3.67
N LEU A 152 3.32 -2.95 -2.42
CA LEU A 152 1.97 -3.20 -1.90
C LEU A 152 0.98 -2.11 -2.33
N ASN A 153 1.43 -0.86 -2.43
CA ASN A 153 0.63 0.23 -2.99
C ASN A 153 0.79 0.21 -4.50
N THR A 154 -0.24 -0.23 -5.16
CA THR A 154 -0.31 -0.62 -6.57
C THR A 154 -0.03 0.55 -7.52
N SER A 155 0.55 0.26 -8.68
CA SER A 155 0.83 1.25 -9.73
C SER A 155 -0.45 1.81 -10.38
N LEU A 156 -0.36 3.02 -10.93
CA LEU A 156 -1.45 3.66 -11.66
C LEU A 156 -1.96 2.77 -12.82
N LYS A 157 -1.04 2.11 -13.53
CA LYS A 157 -1.40 1.20 -14.63
C LYS A 157 -2.33 0.09 -14.13
N THR A 158 -1.95 -0.60 -13.06
CA THR A 158 -2.79 -1.68 -12.48
C THR A 158 -4.13 -1.15 -11.97
N HIS A 159 -4.19 0.05 -11.37
CA HIS A 159 -5.46 0.67 -11.02
C HIS A 159 -6.37 0.86 -12.24
N VAL A 160 -5.84 1.43 -13.31
CA VAL A 160 -6.61 1.69 -14.55
C VAL A 160 -7.08 0.39 -15.18
N GLU A 161 -6.24 -0.63 -15.26
CA GLU A 161 -6.60 -1.96 -15.75
C GLU A 161 -7.75 -2.59 -14.96
N GLN A 162 -7.67 -2.53 -13.64
CA GLN A 162 -8.70 -3.09 -12.77
C GLN A 162 -10.00 -2.28 -12.80
N ILE A 163 -9.93 -0.95 -12.91
CA ILE A 163 -11.09 -0.08 -13.11
C ILE A 163 -11.81 -0.46 -14.42
N TYR A 164 -11.07 -0.62 -15.51
CA TYR A 164 -11.67 -1.05 -16.78
C TYR A 164 -12.40 -2.39 -16.65
N LYS A 165 -11.71 -3.41 -16.12
CA LYS A 165 -12.27 -4.76 -15.91
C LYS A 165 -13.50 -4.74 -14.98
N TYR A 166 -13.45 -3.93 -13.92
CA TYR A 166 -14.58 -3.77 -13.00
C TYR A 166 -15.80 -3.17 -13.70
N LEU A 167 -15.61 -2.10 -14.46
CA LEU A 167 -16.70 -1.43 -15.20
C LEU A 167 -17.27 -2.37 -16.26
N GLN A 168 -16.44 -3.03 -17.04
CA GLN A 168 -16.84 -4.00 -18.06
C GLN A 168 -17.71 -5.12 -17.47
N LYS A 169 -17.39 -5.61 -16.29
CA LYS A 169 -18.15 -6.69 -15.62
C LYS A 169 -19.47 -6.20 -15.02
N ASN A 170 -19.51 -4.98 -14.50
CA ASN A 170 -20.61 -4.52 -13.64
C ASN A 170 -21.53 -3.49 -14.31
N ILE A 171 -21.14 -2.92 -15.45
CA ILE A 171 -21.86 -1.80 -16.11
C ILE A 171 -22.16 -2.18 -17.55
N THR A 172 -23.35 -2.73 -17.79
CA THR A 172 -23.73 -3.24 -19.13
C THR A 172 -24.75 -2.37 -19.87
N THR A 173 -25.54 -1.56 -19.14
CA THR A 173 -26.70 -0.83 -19.70
C THR A 173 -26.64 0.68 -19.46
N ASN A 174 -25.58 1.18 -18.91
CA ASN A 174 -25.42 2.58 -18.54
C ASN A 174 -24.91 3.44 -19.70
N ASN A 175 -25.18 4.75 -19.64
CA ASN A 175 -24.46 5.73 -20.44
C ASN A 175 -23.08 5.94 -19.80
N VAL A 176 -22.02 5.39 -20.42
CA VAL A 176 -20.66 5.47 -19.87
C VAL A 176 -19.88 6.60 -20.53
N ILE A 177 -19.34 7.48 -19.71
CA ILE A 177 -18.65 8.70 -20.13
C ILE A 177 -17.23 8.68 -19.51
N TYR A 178 -16.21 8.78 -20.34
CA TYR A 178 -14.83 8.99 -19.91
C TYR A 178 -14.52 10.49 -19.95
N ALA A 179 -14.52 11.14 -18.79
CA ALA A 179 -14.26 12.55 -18.63
C ALA A 179 -12.81 12.80 -18.23
N LYS A 180 -12.07 13.57 -19.04
CA LYS A 180 -10.69 13.96 -18.75
C LYS A 180 -10.50 15.45 -18.92
N ARG A 181 -9.42 15.98 -18.37
CA ARG A 181 -8.87 17.28 -18.70
C ARG A 181 -7.75 17.11 -19.74
N ASN A 182 -7.27 18.20 -20.32
CA ASN A 182 -6.08 18.17 -21.14
C ASN A 182 -4.83 18.03 -20.26
N GLY A 183 -3.94 17.08 -20.58
CA GLY A 183 -2.69 16.87 -19.86
C GLY A 183 -2.01 15.55 -20.20
N GLN A 184 -0.69 15.51 -20.10
CA GLN A 184 0.11 14.32 -20.41
C GLN A 184 -0.23 13.12 -19.51
N LEU A 185 -0.54 13.38 -18.22
CA LEU A 185 -0.92 12.33 -17.30
C LEU A 185 -2.29 11.75 -17.60
N GLU A 186 -3.23 12.60 -18.00
CA GLU A 186 -4.57 12.20 -18.43
C GLU A 186 -4.51 11.39 -19.75
N ASP A 187 -3.63 11.76 -20.66
CA ASP A 187 -3.37 11.00 -21.89
C ASP A 187 -2.75 9.63 -21.58
N LEU A 188 -1.85 9.54 -20.61
CA LEU A 188 -1.29 8.27 -20.13
C LEU A 188 -2.36 7.38 -19.48
N ILE A 189 -3.26 7.93 -18.67
CA ILE A 189 -4.38 7.20 -18.07
C ILE A 189 -5.31 6.66 -19.18
N GLN A 190 -5.64 7.50 -20.15
CA GLN A 190 -6.45 7.09 -21.29
C GLN A 190 -5.77 6.00 -22.13
N TYR A 191 -4.45 6.12 -22.34
CA TYR A 191 -3.66 5.10 -23.02
C TYR A 191 -3.75 3.74 -22.30
N TYR A 192 -3.54 3.68 -20.97
CA TYR A 192 -3.68 2.44 -20.21
C TYR A 192 -5.10 1.85 -20.30
N PHE A 193 -6.12 2.72 -20.27
CA PHE A 193 -7.52 2.31 -20.39
C PHE A 193 -7.79 1.66 -21.75
N THR A 194 -7.27 2.25 -22.83
CA THR A 194 -7.42 1.76 -24.21
C THR A 194 -6.61 0.47 -24.44
N GLU A 195 -5.39 0.38 -23.94
CA GLU A 195 -4.57 -0.84 -24.06
C GLU A 195 -5.20 -2.02 -23.30
N THR A 196 -5.81 -1.74 -22.15
CA THR A 196 -6.57 -2.77 -21.41
C THR A 196 -7.76 -3.26 -22.23
N ALA A 197 -8.48 -2.38 -22.92
CA ALA A 197 -9.57 -2.78 -23.81
C ALA A 197 -9.11 -3.73 -24.91
N LYS A 198 -8.01 -3.40 -25.57
CA LYS A 198 -7.44 -4.23 -26.65
C LYS A 198 -6.96 -5.60 -26.18
N ALA A 199 -6.36 -5.66 -24.99
CA ALA A 199 -5.81 -6.89 -24.41
C ALA A 199 -6.86 -7.81 -23.78
N ASN A 200 -8.11 -7.34 -23.64
CA ASN A 200 -9.15 -8.04 -22.90
C ASN A 200 -10.01 -8.90 -23.86
N PRO A 201 -10.18 -10.23 -23.62
CA PRO A 201 -10.96 -11.12 -24.48
C PRO A 201 -12.49 -10.94 -24.37
N TYR A 202 -12.95 -10.17 -23.38
CA TYR A 202 -14.39 -9.92 -23.17
C TYR A 202 -14.90 -8.78 -24.06
N PRO A 203 -16.23 -8.65 -24.29
CA PRO A 203 -16.79 -7.57 -25.07
C PRO A 203 -16.31 -6.20 -24.56
N GLU A 204 -15.92 -5.33 -25.48
CA GLU A 204 -15.38 -4.02 -25.16
C GLU A 204 -16.41 -3.15 -24.42
N LEU A 205 -15.97 -2.44 -23.36
CA LEU A 205 -16.76 -1.43 -22.69
C LEU A 205 -16.98 -0.26 -23.64
N LYS A 206 -18.24 -0.01 -24.02
CA LYS A 206 -18.61 1.15 -24.86
C LYS A 206 -18.68 2.40 -24.00
N TYR A 207 -17.96 3.45 -24.35
CA TYR A 207 -17.97 4.73 -23.65
C TYR A 207 -17.74 5.89 -24.61
N LYS A 208 -18.19 7.10 -24.21
CA LYS A 208 -17.91 8.36 -24.89
C LYS A 208 -16.79 9.08 -24.17
N THR A 209 -15.78 9.58 -24.88
CA THR A 209 -14.75 10.43 -24.28
C THR A 209 -15.16 11.91 -24.43
N ILE A 210 -15.06 12.65 -23.33
CA ILE A 210 -15.25 14.10 -23.29
C ILE A 210 -14.03 14.76 -22.62
N GLU A 211 -13.62 15.90 -23.18
CA GLU A 211 -12.60 16.74 -22.55
C GLU A 211 -13.29 17.93 -21.86
N LEU A 212 -13.00 18.12 -20.59
CA LEU A 212 -13.60 19.16 -19.76
C LEU A 212 -12.53 20.16 -19.31
N PRO A 213 -12.82 21.47 -19.32
CA PRO A 213 -11.88 22.49 -18.87
C PRO A 213 -11.78 22.50 -17.34
N ASP A 214 -10.68 23.00 -16.80
CA ASP A 214 -10.47 23.10 -15.35
C ASP A 214 -11.47 24.02 -14.64
N ASN A 215 -12.17 24.90 -15.36
CA ASN A 215 -13.23 25.76 -14.85
C ASN A 215 -14.64 25.26 -15.13
N MET A 216 -14.80 23.93 -15.38
CA MET A 216 -16.09 23.30 -15.64
C MET A 216 -17.14 23.62 -14.57
N ASN A 217 -18.41 23.61 -14.98
CA ASN A 217 -19.59 23.74 -14.15
C ASN A 217 -20.66 22.70 -14.55
N ALA A 218 -21.85 22.77 -13.95
CA ALA A 218 -22.95 21.85 -14.24
C ALA A 218 -23.30 21.77 -15.73
N GLN A 219 -23.29 22.89 -16.45
CA GLN A 219 -23.65 22.95 -17.88
C GLN A 219 -22.60 22.27 -18.77
N SER A 220 -21.35 22.19 -18.31
CA SER A 220 -20.23 21.60 -19.10
C SER A 220 -20.41 20.12 -19.42
N ILE A 221 -21.19 19.39 -18.61
CA ILE A 221 -21.37 17.94 -18.76
C ILE A 221 -22.79 17.53 -19.19
N VAL A 222 -23.75 18.40 -19.02
CA VAL A 222 -25.19 18.04 -19.19
C VAL A 222 -25.49 17.46 -20.57
N GLY A 223 -24.86 17.97 -21.62
CA GLY A 223 -25.04 17.50 -23.00
C GLY A 223 -24.54 16.06 -23.25
N SER A 224 -23.82 15.48 -22.31
CA SER A 224 -23.33 14.10 -22.37
C SER A 224 -24.16 13.13 -21.52
N LEU A 225 -25.04 13.66 -20.64
CA LEU A 225 -25.88 12.86 -19.77
C LEU A 225 -27.17 12.39 -20.48
N ASP A 226 -27.64 11.22 -20.09
CA ASP A 226 -28.90 10.62 -20.56
C ASP A 226 -29.91 10.57 -19.40
N SER A 227 -31.12 11.11 -19.60
CA SER A 227 -32.14 11.15 -18.55
C SER A 227 -32.83 9.81 -18.31
N ASN A 228 -32.69 8.84 -19.22
CA ASN A 228 -33.33 7.53 -19.15
C ASN A 228 -32.42 6.42 -18.67
N LEU A 229 -31.11 6.72 -18.51
CA LEU A 229 -30.10 5.75 -18.14
C LEU A 229 -29.32 6.21 -16.88
N VAL A 230 -28.73 5.27 -16.18
CA VAL A 230 -27.72 5.61 -15.19
C VAL A 230 -26.48 6.09 -15.92
N ASN A 231 -26.00 7.28 -15.57
CA ASN A 231 -24.79 7.85 -16.15
C ASN A 231 -23.59 7.45 -15.30
N THR A 232 -22.69 6.64 -15.84
CA THR A 232 -21.44 6.28 -15.18
C THR A 232 -20.31 7.11 -15.76
N VAL A 233 -19.79 8.05 -14.97
CA VAL A 233 -18.73 8.96 -15.39
C VAL A 233 -17.40 8.53 -14.81
N ILE A 234 -16.44 8.19 -15.68
CA ILE A 234 -15.09 7.84 -15.33
C ILE A 234 -14.26 9.13 -15.27
N CYS A 235 -13.70 9.45 -14.11
CA CYS A 235 -12.78 10.58 -13.95
C CYS A 235 -11.36 10.17 -14.39
N GLY A 236 -10.99 10.45 -15.62
CA GLY A 236 -9.68 10.09 -16.20
C GLY A 236 -8.57 11.06 -15.79
N SER A 237 -8.50 11.44 -14.51
CA SER A 237 -7.49 12.36 -13.98
C SER A 237 -7.14 12.05 -12.53
N LEU A 238 -5.86 12.24 -12.15
CA LEU A 238 -5.38 12.23 -10.76
C LEU A 238 -5.49 13.60 -10.07
N ASN A 239 -5.92 14.63 -10.80
CA ASN A 239 -6.05 15.98 -10.24
C ASN A 239 -7.27 16.05 -9.31
N GLU A 240 -7.01 16.25 -8.02
CA GLU A 240 -8.04 16.28 -6.97
C GLU A 240 -9.05 17.43 -7.18
N ALA A 241 -8.55 18.62 -7.56
CA ALA A 241 -9.43 19.77 -7.79
C ALA A 241 -10.35 19.55 -8.99
N PHE A 242 -9.87 18.94 -10.07
CA PHE A 242 -10.67 18.52 -11.21
C PHE A 242 -11.72 17.49 -10.79
N SER A 243 -11.31 16.48 -10.02
CA SER A 243 -12.21 15.42 -9.52
C SER A 243 -13.36 15.98 -8.71
N VAL A 244 -13.08 16.88 -7.76
CA VAL A 244 -14.11 17.54 -6.95
C VAL A 244 -15.07 18.37 -7.81
N LYS A 245 -14.55 19.15 -8.76
CA LYS A 245 -15.39 19.93 -9.68
C LYS A 245 -16.29 19.05 -10.55
N LEU A 246 -15.77 17.94 -11.06
CA LEU A 246 -16.53 16.97 -11.84
C LEU A 246 -17.70 16.41 -11.02
N VAL A 247 -17.44 15.96 -9.80
CA VAL A 247 -18.49 15.42 -8.93
C VAL A 247 -19.52 16.49 -8.57
N LYS A 248 -19.10 17.73 -8.29
CA LYS A 248 -20.03 18.85 -8.06
C LYS A 248 -20.89 19.16 -9.29
N ALA A 249 -20.30 19.13 -10.48
CA ALA A 249 -21.03 19.32 -11.73
C ALA A 249 -22.10 18.23 -11.95
N LEU A 250 -21.77 16.97 -11.62
CA LEU A 250 -22.74 15.87 -11.66
C LEU A 250 -23.85 16.05 -10.62
N ALA A 251 -23.49 16.36 -9.38
CA ALA A 251 -24.43 16.55 -8.27
C ALA A 251 -25.42 17.71 -8.48
N ALA A 252 -25.00 18.75 -9.21
CA ALA A 252 -25.87 19.88 -9.59
C ALA A 252 -26.93 19.50 -10.63
N ASN A 253 -26.71 18.47 -11.43
CA ASN A 253 -27.63 17.97 -12.46
C ASN A 253 -28.62 16.94 -11.90
N LYS A 254 -29.43 17.34 -10.94
CA LYS A 254 -30.32 16.48 -10.12
C LYS A 254 -31.35 15.65 -10.91
N SER A 255 -31.64 16.01 -12.15
CA SER A 255 -32.57 15.27 -13.02
C SER A 255 -31.95 14.00 -13.62
N TYR A 256 -30.66 13.77 -13.40
CA TYR A 256 -29.92 12.63 -13.93
C TYR A 256 -29.43 11.73 -12.81
N ASP A 257 -29.58 10.42 -12.99
CA ASP A 257 -28.95 9.45 -12.09
C ASP A 257 -27.47 9.30 -12.46
N CYS A 258 -26.58 9.70 -11.55
CA CYS A 258 -25.15 9.75 -11.80
C CYS A 258 -24.35 8.90 -10.82
N SER A 259 -23.43 8.14 -11.37
CA SER A 259 -22.36 7.45 -10.66
C SER A 259 -21.00 7.94 -11.19
N ALA A 260 -20.00 8.07 -10.34
CA ALA A 260 -18.68 8.48 -10.75
C ALA A 260 -17.62 7.47 -10.30
N MET A 261 -16.75 7.04 -11.23
CA MET A 261 -15.60 6.20 -10.98
C MET A 261 -14.34 7.05 -10.98
N GLY A 262 -13.73 7.19 -9.81
CA GLY A 262 -12.51 7.97 -9.60
C GLY A 262 -11.22 7.17 -9.69
N MET A 263 -10.10 7.88 -9.85
CA MET A 263 -8.75 7.34 -9.75
C MET A 263 -8.35 7.14 -8.28
N PRO A 264 -7.22 6.45 -8.00
CA PRO A 264 -6.78 6.14 -6.63
C PRO A 264 -6.69 7.34 -5.68
N THR A 265 -6.49 8.55 -6.21
CA THR A 265 -6.46 9.79 -5.42
C THR A 265 -7.77 10.11 -4.70
N TRP A 266 -8.88 9.43 -5.06
CA TRP A 266 -10.17 9.59 -4.36
C TRP A 266 -10.18 8.91 -2.99
N ASP A 267 -9.26 7.97 -2.77
CA ASP A 267 -9.05 7.39 -1.45
C ASP A 267 -8.51 8.47 -0.48
N GLY A 268 -9.32 8.81 0.50
CA GLY A 268 -8.99 9.88 1.45
C GLY A 268 -9.29 11.33 0.99
N LEU A 269 -9.81 11.56 -0.22
CA LEU A 269 -10.20 12.89 -0.70
C LEU A 269 -11.50 13.37 -0.01
N LYS A 270 -11.33 14.05 1.13
CA LYS A 270 -12.43 14.48 2.00
C LYS A 270 -13.39 15.48 1.34
N ASP A 271 -12.92 16.24 0.36
CA ASP A 271 -13.76 17.23 -0.34
C ASP A 271 -14.91 16.60 -1.12
N LEU A 272 -14.82 15.30 -1.44
CA LEU A 272 -15.91 14.53 -2.03
C LEU A 272 -17.07 14.23 -1.04
N ASP A 273 -16.87 14.45 0.25
CA ASP A 273 -17.90 14.29 1.30
C ASP A 273 -18.74 15.57 1.51
N ASN A 274 -18.34 16.67 0.88
CA ASN A 274 -19.01 17.96 0.99
C ASN A 274 -20.46 17.88 0.47
N TYR A 275 -21.30 18.77 0.99
CA TYR A 275 -22.73 18.80 0.67
C TYR A 275 -23.02 18.93 -0.84
N ASP A 276 -22.22 19.71 -1.56
CA ASP A 276 -22.33 19.96 -3.00
C ASP A 276 -21.86 18.80 -3.91
N CYS A 277 -21.35 17.72 -3.32
CA CYS A 277 -21.05 16.45 -3.98
C CYS A 277 -22.12 15.37 -3.74
N ARG A 278 -23.16 15.67 -2.94
CA ARG A 278 -24.19 14.68 -2.58
C ARG A 278 -25.10 14.31 -3.75
N GLY A 279 -25.62 13.08 -3.72
CA GLY A 279 -26.52 12.55 -4.75
C GLY A 279 -25.80 11.75 -5.84
N VAL A 280 -24.46 11.79 -5.91
CA VAL A 280 -23.65 10.99 -6.85
C VAL A 280 -23.14 9.74 -6.15
N ASN A 281 -23.29 8.58 -6.76
CA ASN A 281 -22.68 7.34 -6.29
C ASN A 281 -21.18 7.36 -6.66
N LEU A 282 -20.32 7.50 -5.67
CA LEU A 282 -18.87 7.51 -5.87
C LEU A 282 -18.30 6.11 -5.78
N MET A 283 -17.37 5.80 -6.68
CA MET A 283 -16.61 4.56 -6.68
C MET A 283 -15.13 4.87 -6.93
N PHE A 284 -14.24 4.14 -6.29
CA PHE A 284 -12.80 4.21 -6.54
C PHE A 284 -12.11 2.91 -6.10
N SER A 285 -10.90 2.70 -6.58
CA SER A 285 -10.10 1.52 -6.26
C SER A 285 -8.99 1.86 -5.27
N THR A 286 -8.73 0.95 -4.32
CA THR A 286 -7.63 1.05 -3.35
C THR A 286 -7.02 -0.33 -3.10
N PRO A 287 -5.70 -0.44 -2.87
CA PRO A 287 -5.07 -1.70 -2.48
C PRO A 287 -5.34 -2.07 -1.01
N TYR A 288 -5.90 -1.15 -0.22
CA TYR A 288 -6.16 -1.34 1.20
C TYR A 288 -7.61 -1.09 1.56
N ASN A 289 -8.21 -2.03 2.29
CA ASN A 289 -9.57 -1.90 2.82
C ASN A 289 -9.60 -2.26 4.30
N PHE A 290 -9.40 -1.25 5.15
CA PHE A 290 -9.38 -1.42 6.60
C PHE A 290 -10.79 -1.33 7.19
N VAL A 291 -11.51 -2.47 7.19
CA VAL A 291 -12.87 -2.56 7.74
C VAL A 291 -12.79 -2.60 9.27
N ARG A 292 -12.89 -1.40 9.90
CA ARG A 292 -12.72 -1.22 11.36
C ARG A 292 -13.75 -1.96 12.21
N SER A 293 -14.87 -2.38 11.63
CA SER A 293 -15.92 -3.17 12.32
C SER A 293 -15.59 -4.66 12.44
N GLN A 294 -14.58 -5.17 11.74
CA GLN A 294 -14.14 -6.56 11.92
C GLN A 294 -13.52 -6.77 13.31
N SER A 295 -13.72 -7.94 13.88
CA SER A 295 -13.31 -8.26 15.26
C SER A 295 -11.81 -8.05 15.51
N THR A 296 -10.96 -8.47 14.57
CA THR A 296 -9.50 -8.26 14.64
C THR A 296 -9.15 -6.78 14.60
N ALA A 297 -9.74 -6.01 13.68
CA ALA A 297 -9.52 -4.57 13.60
C ALA A 297 -9.98 -3.85 14.86
N GLN A 298 -11.11 -4.25 15.45
CA GLN A 298 -11.60 -3.66 16.71
C GLN A 298 -10.65 -3.92 17.89
N LYS A 299 -10.10 -5.14 18.01
CA LYS A 299 -9.11 -5.46 19.05
C LYS A 299 -7.88 -4.58 18.91
N ILE A 300 -7.35 -4.45 17.70
CA ILE A 300 -6.17 -3.62 17.40
C ILE A 300 -6.47 -2.13 17.65
N CYS A 301 -7.63 -1.62 17.23
CA CYS A 301 -8.05 -0.24 17.49
C CYS A 301 -8.18 0.05 18.99
N ASN A 302 -8.72 -0.89 19.77
CA ASN A 302 -8.86 -0.74 21.22
C ASN A 302 -7.50 -0.74 21.91
N ALA A 303 -6.59 -1.63 21.51
CA ALA A 303 -5.21 -1.65 22.01
C ALA A 303 -4.48 -0.33 21.66
N TYR A 304 -4.57 0.13 20.41
CA TYR A 304 -4.02 1.43 20.01
C TYR A 304 -4.57 2.58 20.86
N LYS A 305 -5.90 2.63 21.04
CA LYS A 305 -6.54 3.68 21.85
C LYS A 305 -6.07 3.65 23.30
N SER A 306 -5.87 2.47 23.89
CA SER A 306 -5.38 2.33 25.26
C SER A 306 -3.93 2.81 25.41
N THR A 307 -3.10 2.59 24.39
CA THR A 307 -1.66 2.93 24.43
C THR A 307 -1.41 4.39 24.04
N PHE A 308 -2.06 4.88 22.98
CA PHE A 308 -1.76 6.19 22.38
C PHE A 308 -2.86 7.24 22.56
N TYR A 309 -3.95 6.91 23.25
CA TYR A 309 -5.09 7.80 23.55
C TYR A 309 -5.71 8.47 22.31
N GLY A 310 -5.53 7.86 21.11
CA GLY A 310 -5.95 8.38 19.82
C GLY A 310 -6.73 7.39 18.98
N ARG A 311 -7.00 7.78 17.74
CA ARG A 311 -7.62 6.92 16.73
C ARG A 311 -6.53 6.43 15.77
N ALA A 312 -6.41 5.11 15.61
CA ALA A 312 -5.50 4.51 14.64
C ALA A 312 -5.77 5.03 13.22
N SER A 313 -4.73 5.47 12.54
CA SER A 313 -4.78 5.92 11.14
C SER A 313 -4.59 4.74 10.17
N ASP A 314 -4.80 4.98 8.88
CA ASP A 314 -4.54 3.96 7.86
C ASP A 314 -3.04 3.65 7.74
N MET A 315 -2.16 4.62 8.06
CA MET A 315 -0.71 4.39 8.12
C MET A 315 -0.33 3.42 9.24
N PHE A 316 -0.99 3.53 10.39
CA PHE A 316 -0.84 2.55 11.47
C PHE A 316 -1.21 1.13 11.03
N PHE A 317 -2.36 0.97 10.36
CA PHE A 317 -2.79 -0.35 9.87
C PHE A 317 -1.82 -0.90 8.82
N LYS A 318 -1.31 -0.06 7.91
CA LYS A 318 -0.29 -0.47 6.93
C LYS A 318 1.00 -0.95 7.61
N GLY A 319 1.46 -0.26 8.64
CA GLY A 319 2.62 -0.67 9.44
C GLY A 319 2.40 -2.01 10.15
N TYR A 320 1.26 -2.13 10.84
CA TYR A 320 0.90 -3.36 11.55
C TYR A 320 0.81 -4.56 10.59
N GLU A 321 0.04 -4.43 9.51
CA GLU A 321 -0.18 -5.52 8.56
C GLU A 321 1.09 -5.92 7.82
N SER A 322 1.88 -4.94 7.35
CA SER A 322 3.15 -5.23 6.67
C SER A 322 4.12 -5.98 7.58
N MET A 323 4.25 -5.54 8.83
CA MET A 323 5.15 -6.20 9.78
C MET A 323 4.64 -7.57 10.17
N PHE A 324 3.37 -7.70 10.58
CA PHE A 324 2.82 -8.96 11.05
C PHE A 324 2.80 -10.01 9.94
N HIS A 325 2.21 -9.68 8.79
CA HIS A 325 2.01 -10.61 7.69
C HIS A 325 3.34 -11.11 7.10
N PHE A 326 4.22 -10.20 6.67
CA PHE A 326 5.45 -10.60 5.98
C PHE A 326 6.51 -11.18 6.92
N SER A 327 6.53 -10.77 8.20
CA SER A 327 7.41 -11.42 9.17
C SER A 327 6.93 -12.82 9.53
N SER A 328 5.62 -13.06 9.62
CA SER A 328 5.07 -14.41 9.82
C SER A 328 5.39 -15.32 8.64
N LEU A 329 5.25 -14.82 7.40
CA LEU A 329 5.66 -15.57 6.21
C LEU A 329 7.17 -15.87 6.20
N LEU A 330 8.01 -14.90 6.61
CA LEU A 330 9.46 -15.12 6.74
C LEU A 330 9.78 -16.20 7.76
N ILE A 331 9.09 -16.25 8.88
CA ILE A 331 9.30 -17.26 9.94
C ILE A 331 8.92 -18.65 9.44
N GLU A 332 7.84 -18.77 8.70
CA GLU A 332 7.38 -20.05 8.15
C GLU A 332 8.21 -20.52 6.94
N HIS A 333 8.64 -19.56 6.10
CA HIS A 333 9.34 -19.80 4.84
C HIS A 333 10.67 -19.03 4.76
N PRO A 334 11.66 -19.30 5.67
CA PRO A 334 12.88 -18.49 5.77
C PRO A 334 13.77 -18.57 4.52
N GLU A 335 13.72 -19.69 3.78
CA GLU A 335 14.57 -19.93 2.60
C GLU A 335 13.93 -19.50 1.28
N ASP A 336 12.58 -19.44 1.22
CA ASP A 336 11.85 -19.25 -0.03
C ASP A 336 10.63 -18.31 0.06
N ILE A 337 10.66 -17.38 1.01
CA ILE A 337 9.57 -16.38 1.23
C ILE A 337 9.07 -15.72 -0.08
N MET A 338 9.95 -15.55 -1.08
CA MET A 338 9.58 -14.96 -2.37
C MET A 338 8.50 -15.74 -3.13
N GLN A 339 8.32 -17.03 -2.84
CA GLN A 339 7.29 -17.87 -3.45
C GLN A 339 5.95 -17.80 -2.68
N HIS A 340 5.98 -17.28 -1.45
CA HIS A 340 4.88 -17.28 -0.50
C HIS A 340 4.25 -15.89 -0.26
N LEU A 341 4.71 -14.85 -0.97
CA LEU A 341 4.25 -13.46 -0.76
C LEU A 341 2.74 -13.23 -0.95
N SER A 342 2.03 -14.16 -1.60
CA SER A 342 0.57 -14.10 -1.80
C SER A 342 -0.21 -15.03 -0.88
N ASP A 343 0.45 -15.76 0.03
CA ASP A 343 -0.20 -16.67 0.97
C ASP A 343 -1.08 -15.90 1.96
N LYS A 344 -2.18 -16.53 2.39
CA LYS A 344 -3.22 -15.86 3.18
C LYS A 344 -3.24 -16.28 4.66
N ASP A 345 -2.37 -17.19 5.04
CA ASP A 345 -2.37 -17.81 6.36
C ASP A 345 -2.20 -16.78 7.48
N TYR A 346 -1.42 -15.72 7.23
CA TYR A 346 -1.18 -14.63 8.16
C TYR A 346 -1.90 -13.32 7.80
N LYS A 347 -3.00 -13.42 7.05
CA LYS A 347 -3.83 -12.28 6.71
C LYS A 347 -4.34 -11.56 7.96
N VAL A 348 -4.15 -10.24 7.99
CA VAL A 348 -4.70 -9.37 9.05
C VAL A 348 -5.95 -8.65 8.57
N PHE A 349 -5.84 -7.79 7.57
CA PHE A 349 -6.95 -7.00 7.01
C PHE A 349 -7.16 -7.28 5.53
N ASN A 350 -6.06 -7.31 4.76
CA ASN A 350 -6.10 -7.36 3.30
C ASN A 350 -5.54 -8.68 2.75
N ASP A 351 -6.06 -9.10 1.59
CA ASP A 351 -5.40 -10.10 0.77
C ASP A 351 -4.39 -9.38 -0.13
N PHE A 352 -3.23 -9.98 -0.31
CA PHE A 352 -2.25 -9.57 -1.31
C PHE A 352 -2.21 -10.61 -2.44
N ILE A 353 -2.15 -10.13 -3.68
CA ILE A 353 -1.91 -10.95 -4.88
C ILE A 353 -0.67 -10.34 -5.52
N ILE A 354 0.48 -10.88 -5.17
CA ILE A 354 1.78 -10.37 -5.60
C ILE A 354 2.16 -11.05 -6.92
N GLU A 355 2.25 -10.25 -7.97
CA GLU A 355 2.57 -10.72 -9.32
C GLU A 355 3.59 -9.79 -9.98
N PRO A 356 4.32 -10.28 -11.01
CA PRO A 356 5.23 -9.44 -11.78
C PRO A 356 4.55 -8.24 -12.44
N TYR A 357 5.19 -7.09 -12.36
CA TYR A 357 4.82 -5.89 -13.11
C TYR A 357 5.57 -5.85 -14.45
N LYS A 358 4.81 -5.63 -15.53
CA LYS A 358 5.31 -5.40 -16.90
C LYS A 358 4.75 -4.09 -17.42
N PRO A 359 5.59 -3.18 -17.95
CA PRO A 359 5.10 -1.93 -18.54
C PRO A 359 4.24 -2.16 -19.80
N SER A 360 4.50 -3.22 -20.55
CA SER A 360 3.66 -3.73 -21.63
C SER A 360 3.65 -5.26 -21.63
N ALA A 361 2.78 -5.89 -22.43
CA ALA A 361 2.66 -7.36 -22.49
C ALA A 361 3.99 -8.06 -22.85
N ASP A 362 4.75 -7.48 -23.79
CA ASP A 362 6.00 -8.04 -24.29
C ASP A 362 7.24 -7.54 -23.52
N ALA A 363 7.07 -6.63 -22.55
CA ALA A 363 8.18 -6.11 -21.78
C ALA A 363 8.65 -7.12 -20.71
N PRO A 364 9.95 -7.11 -20.35
CA PRO A 364 10.44 -7.89 -19.23
C PRO A 364 9.80 -7.46 -17.91
N GLU A 365 9.76 -8.38 -16.97
CA GLU A 365 9.33 -8.13 -15.60
C GLU A 365 10.26 -7.12 -14.93
N GLN A 366 9.67 -6.10 -14.28
CA GLN A 366 10.45 -5.04 -13.67
C GLN A 366 10.61 -5.23 -12.16
N TYR A 367 9.53 -5.57 -11.48
CA TYR A 367 9.44 -5.81 -10.05
C TYR A 367 8.15 -6.59 -9.76
N LEU A 368 7.88 -6.87 -8.50
CA LEU A 368 6.62 -7.47 -8.04
C LEU A 368 5.67 -6.39 -7.52
N GLU A 369 4.39 -6.50 -7.80
CA GLU A 369 3.39 -5.61 -7.21
C GLU A 369 2.11 -6.35 -6.81
N ASN A 370 1.42 -5.77 -5.86
CA ASN A 370 0.09 -6.24 -5.46
C ASN A 370 -0.95 -5.92 -6.54
N LYS A 371 -1.56 -6.95 -7.12
CA LYS A 371 -2.64 -6.83 -8.11
C LYS A 371 -4.03 -6.80 -7.47
N LYS A 372 -4.13 -7.07 -6.17
CA LYS A 372 -5.40 -7.04 -5.46
C LYS A 372 -5.84 -5.61 -5.21
N LEU A 373 -7.02 -5.26 -5.74
CA LEU A 373 -7.68 -4.00 -5.45
C LEU A 373 -9.09 -4.23 -4.90
N TYR A 374 -9.48 -3.37 -4.00
CA TYR A 374 -10.84 -3.25 -3.49
C TYR A 374 -11.53 -2.07 -4.16
N PHE A 375 -12.81 -2.24 -4.51
CA PHE A 375 -13.63 -1.18 -5.06
C PHE A 375 -14.54 -0.65 -3.96
N ILE A 376 -14.25 0.56 -3.55
CA ILE A 376 -15.00 1.25 -2.51
C ILE A 376 -16.16 1.99 -3.15
N LYS A 377 -17.35 1.84 -2.56
CA LYS A 377 -18.54 2.58 -2.94
C LYS A 377 -18.93 3.54 -1.83
N LYS A 378 -19.26 4.78 -2.19
CA LYS A 378 -19.60 5.83 -1.23
C LYS A 378 -20.79 6.63 -1.73
N LEU A 379 -21.76 6.88 -0.88
CA LEU A 379 -22.89 7.72 -1.17
C LEU A 379 -23.11 8.70 -0.02
N ASN A 380 -23.17 10.00 -0.32
CA ASN A 380 -23.39 11.07 0.66
C ASN A 380 -22.41 11.02 1.85
N GLY A 381 -21.16 10.64 1.58
CA GLY A 381 -20.12 10.50 2.58
C GLY A 381 -20.13 9.18 3.37
N ALA A 382 -21.12 8.31 3.17
CA ALA A 382 -21.17 7.00 3.81
C ALA A 382 -20.66 5.90 2.88
N TYR A 383 -19.83 5.00 3.42
CA TYR A 383 -19.42 3.77 2.73
C TYR A 383 -20.60 2.81 2.61
N LYS A 384 -20.69 2.11 1.47
CA LYS A 384 -21.69 1.10 1.16
C LYS A 384 -21.07 -0.28 1.07
#